data_e1d87113318138f4599a2bfd25860892
#
_entry.id   e1d87113318138f4599a2bfd25860892
#
_cell.length_a   1.000
_cell.length_b   1.000
_cell.length_c   1.000
_cell.angle_alpha   90.00
_cell.angle_beta   90.00
_cell.angle_gamma   90.00
#
_symmetry.space_group_name_H-M   'P 1'
#
loop_
_entity.id
_entity.type
_entity.pdbx_description
1 polymer ?
#
loop_
_entity_poly.entity_id
_entity_poly.type
_entity_poly.pdbx_seq_one_letter_code
_entity_poly.pdbx_strand_id
1 'polypeptide(L)'
;FYFGPFASAGTANWTIKMLQKIFQLRVCDDGTFKNRKRPCILYQIKRCSGPCVSYIDKVDYKKSVDQAIKFVSGKSRDIQKNLSKEMEIASDQLDFEKASILRDRIKSLNIIQSSQRINEANLVDADVIAGYKESGKACIQVFFYRSKQNWGNQAYFPKHDPDQNISEIMSSFLMQFYENKTVPKLVIINTEIKDKKLIEETLTKKENNNISINTAKKGSKAKVIAMAEKNAKESLNRKLYETNNNKNLFEGVSKKFKLKNVINLVEVYDNSHIQGTNSVGAMVTFGNEGFIKKRYRKFDIKTKGAEQDDFAMLKEVLSRRFKRAILEKGNYLTLPDLILIDGGKGQYSSAKKVLNELGLHDLPMIAIAKGKMRNSGDETFFYNEKTF
;
A
#
# COMPACT_ATOMS: atom_id res chain seq x y z
N PHE A 1 -5.37 -20.87 -10.58
CA PHE A 1 -6.35 -20.55 -9.50
C PHE A 1 -6.11 -19.11 -9.06
N TYR A 2 -7.20 -18.36 -8.90
CA TYR A 2 -7.19 -17.00 -8.37
C TYR A 2 -7.76 -17.01 -6.95
N PHE A 3 -7.08 -16.35 -6.04
CA PHE A 3 -7.52 -16.17 -4.65
C PHE A 3 -7.48 -14.68 -4.32
N GLY A 4 -8.58 -14.10 -3.98
CA GLY A 4 -8.71 -12.67 -3.63
C GLY A 4 -10.16 -12.22 -3.54
N PRO A 5 -10.40 -10.91 -3.41
CA PRO A 5 -9.40 -9.86 -3.22
C PRO A 5 -8.79 -9.84 -1.81
N PHE A 6 -7.50 -9.48 -1.71
CA PHE A 6 -6.86 -9.15 -0.43
C PHE A 6 -7.01 -7.67 -0.11
N ALA A 7 -6.99 -7.33 1.17
CA ALA A 7 -7.12 -5.94 1.63
C ALA A 7 -5.98 -5.03 1.11
N SER A 8 -4.79 -5.58 0.98
CA SER A 8 -3.62 -4.85 0.46
C SER A 8 -2.58 -5.80 -0.11
N ALA A 9 -1.66 -5.29 -0.92
CA ALA A 9 -0.51 -6.04 -1.41
C ALA A 9 0.37 -6.57 -0.25
N GLY A 10 0.48 -5.82 0.85
CA GLY A 10 1.19 -6.26 2.05
C GLY A 10 0.54 -7.50 2.68
N THR A 11 -0.78 -7.51 2.81
CA THR A 11 -1.54 -8.67 3.34
C THR A 11 -1.39 -9.88 2.41
N ALA A 12 -1.49 -9.69 1.09
CA ALA A 12 -1.30 -10.75 0.11
C ALA A 12 0.12 -11.35 0.21
N ASN A 13 1.15 -10.51 0.21
CA ASN A 13 2.54 -10.96 0.35
C ASN A 13 2.81 -11.68 1.67
N TRP A 14 2.25 -11.20 2.78
CA TRP A 14 2.36 -11.86 4.06
C TRP A 14 1.72 -13.26 4.03
N THR A 15 0.50 -13.37 3.48
CA THR A 15 -0.21 -14.65 3.34
C THR A 15 0.58 -15.63 2.47
N ILE A 16 1.10 -15.19 1.31
CA ILE A 16 1.93 -16.01 0.43
C ILE A 16 3.17 -16.53 1.17
N LYS A 17 3.90 -15.65 1.86
CA LYS A 17 5.10 -16.02 2.63
C LYS A 17 4.78 -17.05 3.73
N MET A 18 3.63 -16.90 4.39
CA MET A 18 3.18 -17.85 5.41
C MET A 18 2.81 -19.22 4.80
N LEU A 19 2.07 -19.24 3.69
CA LEU A 19 1.75 -20.47 2.97
C LEU A 19 3.01 -21.19 2.50
N GLN A 20 3.96 -20.47 1.93
CA GLN A 20 5.24 -21.01 1.51
C GLN A 20 6.01 -21.65 2.67
N LYS A 21 6.00 -21.01 3.85
CA LYS A 21 6.65 -21.54 5.05
C LYS A 21 5.97 -22.81 5.58
N ILE A 22 4.62 -22.81 5.67
CA ILE A 22 3.84 -23.90 6.29
C ILE A 22 3.84 -25.14 5.40
N PHE A 23 3.62 -24.94 4.10
CA PHE A 23 3.51 -26.03 3.13
C PHE A 23 4.81 -26.30 2.39
N GLN A 24 5.91 -25.66 2.78
CA GLN A 24 7.27 -25.77 2.20
C GLN A 24 7.28 -25.62 0.66
N LEU A 25 6.50 -24.66 0.17
CA LEU A 25 6.41 -24.39 -1.26
C LEU A 25 7.65 -23.64 -1.76
N ARG A 26 8.01 -23.86 -3.02
CA ARG A 26 9.13 -23.14 -3.65
C ARG A 26 8.86 -21.63 -3.70
N VAL A 27 9.94 -20.86 -3.59
CA VAL A 27 9.91 -19.38 -3.62
C VAL A 27 10.69 -18.84 -4.84
N CYS A 28 11.56 -19.67 -5.42
CA CYS A 28 12.41 -19.27 -6.55
C CYS A 28 11.61 -19.18 -7.87
N ASP A 29 12.08 -18.34 -8.78
CA ASP A 29 11.59 -18.23 -10.15
C ASP A 29 11.92 -19.50 -10.99
N ASP A 30 11.29 -19.60 -12.14
CA ASP A 30 11.41 -20.78 -13.00
C ASP A 30 12.82 -20.94 -13.60
N GLY A 31 13.54 -19.85 -13.85
CA GLY A 31 14.90 -19.89 -14.34
C GLY A 31 15.85 -20.48 -13.29
N THR A 32 15.77 -19.97 -12.07
CA THR A 32 16.53 -20.51 -10.92
C THR A 32 16.16 -21.96 -10.64
N PHE A 33 14.88 -22.32 -10.73
CA PHE A 33 14.40 -23.68 -10.51
C PHE A 33 14.99 -24.68 -11.49
N LYS A 34 14.98 -24.36 -12.78
CA LYS A 34 15.46 -25.25 -13.86
C LYS A 34 16.98 -25.46 -13.82
N ASN A 35 17.72 -24.42 -13.43
CA ASN A 35 19.20 -24.45 -13.51
C ASN A 35 19.89 -24.91 -12.23
N ARG A 36 19.13 -25.20 -11.16
CA ARG A 36 19.71 -25.53 -9.87
C ARG A 36 20.13 -26.98 -9.77
N LYS A 37 21.39 -27.21 -9.37
CA LYS A 37 21.96 -28.54 -9.19
C LYS A 37 22.14 -29.00 -7.74
N ARG A 38 21.99 -28.06 -6.77
CA ARG A 38 22.12 -28.35 -5.35
C ARG A 38 21.03 -27.59 -4.57
N PRO A 39 20.57 -28.09 -3.40
CA PRO A 39 19.55 -27.42 -2.60
C PRO A 39 20.04 -26.07 -2.12
N CYS A 40 19.11 -25.13 -1.96
CA CYS A 40 19.40 -23.80 -1.43
C CYS A 40 19.23 -23.77 0.10
N ILE A 41 19.62 -22.66 0.69
CA ILE A 41 19.47 -22.41 2.13
C ILE A 41 18.02 -22.61 2.63
N LEU A 42 17.00 -22.31 1.80
CA LEU A 42 15.60 -22.50 2.17
C LEU A 42 15.24 -23.98 2.40
N TYR A 43 15.88 -24.90 1.71
CA TYR A 43 15.73 -26.32 2.00
C TYR A 43 16.41 -26.66 3.34
N GLN A 44 17.62 -26.19 3.57
CA GLN A 44 18.36 -26.48 4.81
C GLN A 44 17.63 -25.96 6.05
N ILE A 45 17.00 -24.78 5.95
CA ILE A 45 16.19 -24.21 7.06
C ILE A 45 14.73 -24.70 7.05
N LYS A 46 14.42 -25.78 6.33
CA LYS A 46 13.10 -26.45 6.26
C LYS A 46 11.94 -25.52 5.83
N ARG A 47 12.23 -24.54 4.95
CA ARG A 47 11.23 -23.63 4.36
C ARG A 47 10.85 -23.97 2.92
N CYS A 48 11.51 -24.95 2.31
CA CYS A 48 11.24 -25.45 0.97
C CYS A 48 11.50 -26.96 0.96
N SER A 49 10.69 -27.73 0.26
CA SER A 49 10.83 -29.19 0.14
C SER A 49 11.89 -29.65 -0.88
N GLY A 50 12.57 -28.69 -1.58
CA GLY A 50 13.64 -28.99 -2.51
C GLY A 50 13.22 -29.63 -3.85
N PRO A 51 12.10 -29.23 -4.49
CA PRO A 51 11.64 -29.85 -5.73
C PRO A 51 12.58 -29.63 -6.92
N CYS A 52 13.45 -28.62 -6.86
CA CYS A 52 14.45 -28.32 -7.90
C CYS A 52 15.57 -29.34 -8.01
N VAL A 53 15.80 -30.16 -6.97
CA VAL A 53 16.82 -31.20 -6.88
C VAL A 53 16.20 -32.58 -6.59
N SER A 54 14.90 -32.72 -6.85
CA SER A 54 14.15 -33.98 -6.72
C SER A 54 14.15 -34.59 -5.31
N TYR A 55 14.28 -33.76 -4.26
CA TYR A 55 14.17 -34.23 -2.85
C TYR A 55 12.72 -34.46 -2.41
N ILE A 56 11.76 -34.02 -3.20
CA ILE A 56 10.34 -34.37 -3.12
C ILE A 56 9.86 -34.75 -4.50
N ASP A 57 9.05 -35.79 -4.61
CA ASP A 57 8.42 -36.16 -5.87
C ASP A 57 7.28 -35.22 -6.28
N LYS A 58 6.83 -35.36 -7.53
CA LYS A 58 5.75 -34.50 -8.07
C LYS A 58 4.42 -34.73 -7.38
N VAL A 59 4.15 -35.97 -6.92
CA VAL A 59 2.88 -36.34 -6.29
C VAL A 59 2.79 -35.72 -4.90
N ASP A 60 3.83 -35.83 -4.10
CA ASP A 60 3.87 -35.30 -2.74
C ASP A 60 3.97 -33.78 -2.74
N TYR A 61 4.72 -33.20 -3.70
CA TYR A 61 4.71 -31.74 -3.88
C TYR A 61 3.30 -31.21 -4.24
N LYS A 62 2.59 -31.91 -5.11
CA LYS A 62 1.21 -31.58 -5.47
C LYS A 62 0.29 -31.67 -4.26
N LYS A 63 0.43 -32.66 -3.38
CA LYS A 63 -0.31 -32.73 -2.12
C LYS A 63 -0.09 -31.48 -1.25
N SER A 64 1.15 -31.01 -1.14
CA SER A 64 1.48 -29.78 -0.40
C SER A 64 0.81 -28.55 -1.02
N VAL A 65 0.78 -28.43 -2.35
CA VAL A 65 0.07 -27.36 -3.07
C VAL A 65 -1.44 -27.46 -2.84
N ASP A 66 -2.03 -28.65 -2.94
CA ASP A 66 -3.46 -28.87 -2.73
C ASP A 66 -3.88 -28.57 -1.28
N GLN A 67 -3.04 -28.87 -0.29
CA GLN A 67 -3.25 -28.47 1.10
C GLN A 67 -3.22 -26.94 1.26
N ALA A 68 -2.29 -26.24 0.61
CA ALA A 68 -2.24 -24.77 0.62
C ALA A 68 -3.51 -24.17 -0.03
N ILE A 69 -3.96 -24.71 -1.15
CA ILE A 69 -5.20 -24.31 -1.82
C ILE A 69 -6.41 -24.52 -0.90
N LYS A 70 -6.54 -25.70 -0.29
CA LYS A 70 -7.61 -26.01 0.68
C LYS A 70 -7.61 -25.05 1.88
N PHE A 71 -6.43 -24.68 2.36
CA PHE A 71 -6.29 -23.71 3.45
C PHE A 71 -6.85 -22.33 3.07
N VAL A 72 -6.41 -21.79 1.92
CA VAL A 72 -6.89 -20.49 1.41
C VAL A 72 -8.38 -20.54 1.09
N SER A 73 -8.90 -21.71 0.68
CA SER A 73 -10.33 -21.95 0.42
C SER A 73 -11.16 -22.19 1.71
N GLY A 74 -10.59 -21.95 2.90
CA GLY A 74 -11.31 -22.02 4.19
C GLY A 74 -11.49 -23.41 4.79
N LYS A 75 -10.91 -24.47 4.21
CA LYS A 75 -10.95 -25.85 4.73
C LYS A 75 -9.81 -26.13 5.73
N SER A 76 -9.46 -25.15 6.51
CA SER A 76 -8.32 -25.21 7.43
C SER A 76 -8.49 -26.23 8.56
N ARG A 77 -9.73 -26.47 9.03
CA ARG A 77 -10.03 -27.48 10.06
C ARG A 77 -9.73 -28.89 9.59
N ASP A 78 -10.05 -29.22 8.35
CA ASP A 78 -9.79 -30.53 7.77
C ASP A 78 -8.29 -30.79 7.65
N ILE A 79 -7.53 -29.76 7.27
CA ILE A 79 -6.07 -29.83 7.20
C ILE A 79 -5.47 -30.06 8.58
N GLN A 80 -5.90 -29.31 9.59
CA GLN A 80 -5.40 -29.48 10.96
C GLN A 80 -5.69 -30.89 11.49
N LYS A 81 -6.91 -31.39 11.26
CA LYS A 81 -7.30 -32.76 11.67
C LYS A 81 -6.43 -33.83 11.00
N ASN A 82 -6.13 -33.65 9.70
CA ASN A 82 -5.26 -34.58 8.98
C ASN A 82 -3.81 -34.49 9.50
N LEU A 83 -3.25 -33.29 9.66
CA LEU A 83 -1.91 -33.11 10.21
C LEU A 83 -1.77 -33.64 11.64
N SER A 84 -2.84 -33.52 12.48
CA SER A 84 -2.83 -34.08 13.82
C SER A 84 -2.77 -35.62 13.79
N LYS A 85 -3.56 -36.27 12.91
CA LYS A 85 -3.49 -37.72 12.71
C LYS A 85 -2.12 -38.18 12.21
N GLU A 86 -1.56 -37.47 11.22
CA GLU A 86 -0.21 -37.78 10.71
C GLU A 86 0.86 -37.60 11.80
N MET A 87 0.72 -36.63 12.66
CA MET A 87 1.61 -36.39 13.80
C MET A 87 1.52 -37.54 14.84
N GLU A 88 0.30 -37.98 15.16
CA GLU A 88 0.07 -39.11 16.05
C GLU A 88 0.70 -40.38 15.49
N ILE A 89 0.45 -40.72 14.22
CA ILE A 89 1.06 -41.88 13.54
C ILE A 89 2.60 -41.81 13.57
N ALA A 90 3.18 -40.64 13.29
CA ALA A 90 4.64 -40.47 13.33
C ALA A 90 5.18 -40.67 14.76
N SER A 91 4.44 -40.20 15.77
CA SER A 91 4.81 -40.38 17.18
C SER A 91 4.74 -41.87 17.59
N ASP A 92 3.70 -42.59 17.18
CA ASP A 92 3.55 -44.00 17.45
C ASP A 92 4.63 -44.86 16.80
N GLN A 93 5.12 -44.41 15.64
CA GLN A 93 6.25 -45.00 14.93
C GLN A 93 7.62 -44.59 15.48
N LEU A 94 7.67 -43.79 16.56
CA LEU A 94 8.88 -43.22 17.18
C LEU A 94 9.66 -42.29 16.26
N ASP A 95 9.03 -41.79 15.17
CA ASP A 95 9.60 -40.76 14.27
C ASP A 95 9.34 -39.36 14.86
N PHE A 96 10.04 -39.05 15.95
CA PHE A 96 9.87 -37.80 16.68
C PHE A 96 10.27 -36.57 15.89
N GLU A 97 11.16 -36.71 14.91
CA GLU A 97 11.56 -35.59 14.05
C GLU A 97 10.40 -35.17 13.15
N LYS A 98 9.74 -36.12 12.49
CA LYS A 98 8.55 -35.90 11.68
C LYS A 98 7.37 -35.39 12.52
N ALA A 99 7.13 -35.99 13.69
CA ALA A 99 6.10 -35.53 14.61
C ALA A 99 6.31 -34.07 15.05
N SER A 100 7.56 -33.68 15.35
CA SER A 100 7.91 -32.30 15.68
C SER A 100 7.65 -31.31 14.54
N ILE A 101 7.99 -31.67 13.32
CA ILE A 101 7.72 -30.85 12.13
C ILE A 101 6.21 -30.64 11.93
N LEU A 102 5.40 -31.68 12.09
CA LEU A 102 3.95 -31.63 11.95
C LEU A 102 3.31 -30.78 13.06
N ARG A 103 3.78 -30.93 14.32
CA ARG A 103 3.39 -30.07 15.44
C ARG A 103 3.64 -28.60 15.16
N ASP A 104 4.80 -28.24 14.64
CA ASP A 104 5.17 -26.87 14.38
C ASP A 104 4.38 -26.27 13.20
N ARG A 105 4.00 -27.09 12.22
CA ARG A 105 3.03 -26.73 11.17
C ARG A 105 1.66 -26.43 11.75
N ILE A 106 1.14 -27.29 12.63
CA ILE A 106 -0.16 -27.10 13.32
C ILE A 106 -0.13 -25.81 14.15
N LYS A 107 0.94 -25.56 14.91
CA LYS A 107 1.10 -24.30 15.66
C LYS A 107 1.07 -23.07 14.74
N SER A 108 1.77 -23.11 13.61
CA SER A 108 1.78 -22.01 12.64
C SER A 108 0.40 -21.77 12.03
N LEU A 109 -0.37 -22.81 11.72
CA LEU A 109 -1.75 -22.72 11.26
C LEU A 109 -2.66 -22.11 12.34
N ASN A 110 -2.48 -22.48 13.60
CA ASN A 110 -3.24 -21.92 14.72
C ASN A 110 -2.98 -20.43 14.92
N ILE A 111 -1.73 -19.97 14.76
CA ILE A 111 -1.38 -18.53 14.84
C ILE A 111 -2.12 -17.73 13.76
N ILE A 112 -2.17 -18.25 12.52
CA ILE A 112 -2.91 -17.58 11.44
C ILE A 112 -4.41 -17.51 11.77
N GLN A 113 -4.97 -18.59 12.26
CA GLN A 113 -6.39 -18.63 12.63
C GLN A 113 -6.73 -17.76 13.84
N SER A 114 -5.84 -17.66 14.82
CA SER A 114 -6.07 -16.82 16.01
C SER A 114 -6.04 -15.32 15.67
N SER A 115 -5.23 -14.90 14.74
CA SER A 115 -5.22 -13.51 14.23
C SER A 115 -6.47 -13.18 13.39
N GLN A 116 -7.21 -14.20 12.94
CA GLN A 116 -8.42 -14.08 12.11
C GLN A 116 -9.74 -14.27 12.90
N ARG A 117 -9.70 -14.39 14.23
CA ARG A 117 -10.85 -14.77 15.10
C ARG A 117 -12.04 -13.83 15.13
N ILE A 118 -12.08 -12.75 14.33
CA ILE A 118 -13.21 -11.82 14.33
C ILE A 118 -14.14 -12.14 13.14
N ASN A 119 -14.72 -13.33 13.12
CA ASN A 119 -15.87 -13.60 12.27
C ASN A 119 -17.08 -14.06 13.13
N GLU A 120 -17.46 -13.22 14.10
CA GLU A 120 -18.64 -13.45 14.95
C GLU A 120 -19.95 -13.58 14.13
N ALA A 121 -19.99 -13.02 12.93
CA ALA A 121 -21.16 -13.08 12.07
C ALA A 121 -21.22 -14.32 11.16
N ASN A 122 -20.26 -15.23 11.26
CA ASN A 122 -20.14 -16.46 10.44
C ASN A 122 -20.25 -16.19 8.93
N LEU A 123 -19.68 -15.06 8.47
CA LEU A 123 -19.71 -14.62 7.08
C LEU A 123 -18.82 -15.53 6.23
N VAL A 124 -19.37 -16.15 5.20
CA VAL A 124 -18.64 -17.08 4.34
C VAL A 124 -17.91 -16.35 3.23
N ASP A 125 -18.66 -15.55 2.45
CA ASP A 125 -18.15 -14.72 1.34
C ASP A 125 -18.95 -13.43 1.35
N ALA A 126 -18.34 -12.37 1.91
CA ALA A 126 -19.01 -11.08 2.09
C ALA A 126 -18.00 -9.94 2.16
N ASP A 127 -18.44 -8.76 1.73
CA ASP A 127 -17.78 -7.50 2.03
C ASP A 127 -18.65 -6.70 3.01
N VAL A 128 -18.03 -6.20 4.09
CA VAL A 128 -18.68 -5.34 5.06
C VAL A 128 -18.14 -3.94 4.88
N ILE A 129 -19.01 -3.03 4.45
CA ILE A 129 -18.65 -1.68 4.01
C ILE A 129 -19.37 -0.65 4.87
N ALA A 130 -18.59 0.15 5.60
CA ALA A 130 -19.14 1.21 6.43
C ALA A 130 -18.57 2.57 6.00
N GLY A 131 -19.47 3.53 5.82
CA GLY A 131 -19.15 4.91 5.51
C GLY A 131 -19.32 5.79 6.74
N TYR A 132 -18.40 6.73 6.92
CA TYR A 132 -18.49 7.79 7.93
C TYR A 132 -18.07 9.13 7.32
N LYS A 133 -18.82 10.19 7.59
CA LYS A 133 -18.56 11.54 7.07
C LYS A 133 -18.49 12.54 8.22
N GLU A 134 -17.46 13.37 8.22
CA GLU A 134 -17.25 14.46 9.18
C GLU A 134 -16.43 15.58 8.53
N SER A 135 -16.76 16.83 8.88
CA SER A 135 -16.03 18.02 8.40
C SER A 135 -15.83 18.06 6.87
N GLY A 136 -16.88 17.71 6.11
CA GLY A 136 -16.84 17.73 4.64
C GLY A 136 -15.97 16.67 3.99
N LYS A 137 -15.46 15.69 4.75
CA LYS A 137 -14.69 14.54 4.24
C LYS A 137 -15.35 13.24 4.64
N ALA A 138 -15.17 12.20 3.82
CA ALA A 138 -15.72 10.88 4.08
C ALA A 138 -14.60 9.80 4.07
N CYS A 139 -14.81 8.78 4.90
CA CYS A 139 -14.05 7.55 4.88
C CYS A 139 -15.00 6.37 4.67
N ILE A 140 -14.66 5.47 3.77
CA ILE A 140 -15.35 4.20 3.59
C ILE A 140 -14.39 3.08 3.96
N GLN A 141 -14.76 2.32 4.97
CA GLN A 141 -14.00 1.17 5.46
C GLN A 141 -14.59 -0.11 4.88
N VAL A 142 -13.77 -0.94 4.24
CA VAL A 142 -14.16 -2.22 3.66
C VAL A 142 -13.45 -3.34 4.40
N PHE A 143 -14.21 -4.31 4.90
CA PHE A 143 -13.69 -5.58 5.45
C PHE A 143 -14.00 -6.71 4.48
N PHE A 144 -13.01 -7.53 4.20
CA PHE A 144 -13.11 -8.63 3.24
C PHE A 144 -13.26 -9.96 3.98
N TYR A 145 -14.39 -10.61 3.83
CA TYR A 145 -14.63 -11.96 4.34
C TYR A 145 -14.65 -12.95 3.18
N ARG A 146 -13.77 -13.93 3.17
CA ARG A 146 -13.70 -15.00 2.19
C ARG A 146 -13.50 -16.33 2.91
N SER A 147 -14.27 -17.35 2.50
CA SER A 147 -14.18 -18.71 3.08
C SER A 147 -14.25 -18.71 4.60
N LYS A 148 -15.15 -17.94 5.19
CA LYS A 148 -15.33 -17.74 6.64
C LYS A 148 -14.16 -17.08 7.37
N GLN A 149 -13.20 -16.52 6.66
CA GLN A 149 -12.03 -15.84 7.21
C GLN A 149 -12.06 -14.35 6.91
N ASN A 150 -11.60 -13.53 7.85
CA ASN A 150 -11.39 -12.10 7.61
C ASN A 150 -10.03 -11.92 6.93
N TRP A 151 -10.04 -11.50 5.67
CA TRP A 151 -8.84 -11.26 4.87
C TRP A 151 -8.28 -9.83 5.01
N GLY A 152 -8.72 -9.14 6.03
CA GLY A 152 -8.28 -7.81 6.35
C GLY A 152 -9.28 -6.73 5.98
N ASN A 153 -8.85 -5.49 6.13
CA ASN A 153 -9.69 -4.32 5.86
C ASN A 153 -8.88 -3.20 5.20
N GLN A 154 -9.58 -2.29 4.53
CA GLN A 154 -8.98 -1.17 3.85
C GLN A 154 -9.86 0.08 4.00
N ALA A 155 -9.23 1.20 4.33
CA ALA A 155 -9.87 2.50 4.35
C ALA A 155 -9.72 3.19 2.99
N TYR A 156 -10.80 3.79 2.50
CA TYR A 156 -10.88 4.57 1.27
C TYR A 156 -11.38 5.98 1.61
N PHE A 157 -10.82 6.98 0.94
CA PHE A 157 -11.19 8.38 1.11
C PHE A 157 -11.66 8.92 -0.25
N PRO A 158 -12.92 8.66 -0.65
CA PRO A 158 -13.44 9.09 -1.94
C PRO A 158 -13.48 10.62 -2.01
N LYS A 159 -13.20 11.17 -3.20
CA LYS A 159 -13.48 12.58 -3.49
C LYS A 159 -14.97 12.73 -3.77
N HIS A 160 -15.58 13.68 -3.13
CA HIS A 160 -17.01 13.96 -3.25
C HIS A 160 -17.27 15.44 -3.00
N ASP A 161 -18.45 15.92 -3.40
CA ASP A 161 -18.88 17.28 -3.04
C ASP A 161 -19.17 17.38 -1.55
N PRO A 162 -18.82 18.49 -0.89
CA PRO A 162 -19.03 18.67 0.54
C PRO A 162 -20.48 18.47 0.99
N ASP A 163 -21.45 18.75 0.13
CA ASP A 163 -22.88 18.69 0.43
C ASP A 163 -23.49 17.29 0.23
N GLN A 164 -22.81 16.38 -0.49
CA GLN A 164 -23.28 15.01 -0.67
C GLN A 164 -23.40 14.29 0.68
N ASN A 165 -24.51 13.58 0.88
CA ASN A 165 -24.71 12.75 2.06
C ASN A 165 -23.97 11.39 1.92
N ILE A 166 -23.81 10.69 3.06
CA ILE A 166 -23.05 9.43 3.09
C ILE A 166 -23.70 8.32 2.24
N SER A 167 -25.03 8.36 2.05
CA SER A 167 -25.76 7.41 1.22
C SER A 167 -25.40 7.55 -0.26
N GLU A 168 -25.32 8.77 -0.75
CA GLU A 168 -24.94 9.08 -2.13
C GLU A 168 -23.47 8.74 -2.38
N ILE A 169 -22.60 9.07 -1.44
CA ILE A 169 -21.17 8.70 -1.50
C ILE A 169 -21.02 7.18 -1.53
N MET A 170 -21.80 6.44 -0.72
CA MET A 170 -21.77 4.98 -0.68
C MET A 170 -22.23 4.37 -2.00
N SER A 171 -23.32 4.87 -2.62
CA SER A 171 -23.81 4.41 -3.92
C SER A 171 -22.74 4.54 -5.00
N SER A 172 -22.15 5.74 -5.12
CA SER A 172 -21.09 6.03 -6.09
C SER A 172 -19.84 5.18 -5.84
N PHE A 173 -19.46 5.02 -4.56
CA PHE A 173 -18.32 4.20 -4.15
C PHE A 173 -18.52 2.74 -4.55
N LEU A 174 -19.68 2.13 -4.29
CA LEU A 174 -19.94 0.73 -4.62
C LEU A 174 -19.78 0.46 -6.12
N MET A 175 -20.32 1.32 -6.96
CA MET A 175 -20.20 1.18 -8.41
C MET A 175 -18.75 1.26 -8.89
N GLN A 176 -18.00 2.28 -8.44
CA GLN A 176 -16.59 2.44 -8.81
C GLN A 176 -15.71 1.35 -8.21
N PHE A 177 -15.97 0.96 -6.97
CA PHE A 177 -15.19 -0.04 -6.27
C PHE A 177 -15.27 -1.41 -6.93
N TYR A 178 -16.46 -1.81 -7.34
CA TYR A 178 -16.69 -3.08 -7.99
C TYR A 178 -16.53 -3.04 -9.52
N GLU A 179 -16.20 -1.91 -10.14
CA GLU A 179 -15.92 -1.85 -11.58
C GLU A 179 -14.83 -2.86 -12.00
N ASN A 180 -13.73 -2.90 -11.25
CA ASN A 180 -12.55 -3.74 -11.54
C ASN A 180 -12.27 -4.81 -10.48
N LYS A 181 -13.26 -5.15 -9.65
CA LYS A 181 -13.12 -6.17 -8.59
C LYS A 181 -14.26 -7.18 -8.67
N THR A 182 -13.97 -8.39 -8.22
CA THR A 182 -15.00 -9.43 -8.05
C THR A 182 -15.91 -9.08 -6.89
N VAL A 183 -17.22 -9.27 -7.09
CA VAL A 183 -18.24 -8.98 -6.09
C VAL A 183 -18.57 -10.24 -5.30
N PRO A 184 -18.57 -10.24 -3.96
CA PRO A 184 -19.03 -11.36 -3.18
C PRO A 184 -20.55 -11.50 -3.25
N LYS A 185 -21.08 -12.68 -2.89
CA LYS A 185 -22.52 -12.90 -2.87
C LYS A 185 -23.28 -11.99 -1.92
N LEU A 186 -22.61 -11.48 -0.90
CA LEU A 186 -23.21 -10.63 0.13
C LEU A 186 -22.37 -9.38 0.34
N VAL A 187 -22.98 -8.21 0.25
CA VAL A 187 -22.43 -6.92 0.65
C VAL A 187 -23.27 -6.38 1.81
N ILE A 188 -22.62 -6.06 2.93
CA ILE A 188 -23.29 -5.48 4.11
C ILE A 188 -22.86 -4.03 4.24
N ILE A 189 -23.81 -3.12 4.32
CA ILE A 189 -23.56 -1.68 4.43
C ILE A 189 -24.19 -1.09 5.69
N ASN A 190 -23.63 0.01 6.21
CA ASN A 190 -24.15 0.69 7.41
C ASN A 190 -25.21 1.74 7.12
N THR A 191 -25.41 2.12 5.87
CA THR A 191 -26.39 3.16 5.46
C THR A 191 -27.29 2.65 4.36
N GLU A 192 -28.54 3.06 4.35
CA GLU A 192 -29.47 2.76 3.26
C GLU A 192 -29.12 3.61 2.03
N ILE A 193 -29.15 3.01 0.85
CA ILE A 193 -28.87 3.65 -0.42
C ILE A 193 -30.14 3.65 -1.30
N LYS A 194 -30.41 4.76 -1.98
CA LYS A 194 -31.64 4.94 -2.78
C LYS A 194 -31.72 3.95 -3.95
N ASP A 195 -30.61 3.73 -4.65
CA ASP A 195 -30.54 2.94 -5.87
C ASP A 195 -30.12 1.48 -5.62
N LYS A 196 -30.41 0.97 -4.42
CA LYS A 196 -29.98 -0.37 -3.99
C LYS A 196 -30.32 -1.46 -5.00
N LYS A 197 -31.59 -1.53 -5.47
CA LYS A 197 -32.04 -2.56 -6.43
C LYS A 197 -31.28 -2.47 -7.75
N LEU A 198 -31.09 -1.26 -8.28
CA LEU A 198 -30.37 -1.04 -9.53
C LEU A 198 -28.91 -1.50 -9.43
N ILE A 199 -28.25 -1.20 -8.30
CA ILE A 199 -26.88 -1.62 -8.04
C ILE A 199 -26.79 -3.14 -7.90
N GLU A 200 -27.71 -3.79 -7.16
CA GLU A 200 -27.78 -5.25 -7.04
C GLU A 200 -27.96 -5.93 -8.42
N GLU A 201 -28.85 -5.45 -9.25
CA GLU A 201 -29.07 -5.97 -10.60
C GLU A 201 -27.83 -5.80 -11.50
N THR A 202 -27.21 -4.63 -11.46
CA THR A 202 -26.00 -4.35 -12.23
C THR A 202 -24.85 -5.27 -11.84
N LEU A 203 -24.59 -5.43 -10.54
CA LEU A 203 -23.54 -6.28 -10.03
C LEU A 203 -23.85 -7.78 -10.27
N THR A 204 -25.13 -8.18 -10.17
CA THR A 204 -25.58 -9.54 -10.47
C THR A 204 -25.35 -9.89 -11.95
N LYS A 205 -25.67 -8.98 -12.88
CA LYS A 205 -25.38 -9.16 -14.30
C LYS A 205 -23.88 -9.27 -14.59
N LYS A 206 -23.07 -8.46 -13.90
CA LYS A 206 -21.62 -8.47 -14.06
C LYS A 206 -20.99 -9.82 -13.66
N GLU A 207 -21.37 -10.36 -12.52
CA GLU A 207 -20.75 -11.58 -11.95
C GLU A 207 -21.47 -12.87 -12.38
N ASN A 208 -22.62 -12.79 -13.06
CA ASN A 208 -23.52 -13.92 -13.38
C ASN A 208 -23.92 -14.73 -12.11
N ASN A 209 -23.98 -14.09 -10.96
CA ASN A 209 -24.33 -14.66 -9.68
C ASN A 209 -25.23 -13.70 -8.91
N ASN A 210 -26.18 -14.26 -8.14
CA ASN A 210 -27.09 -13.44 -7.33
C ASN A 210 -26.30 -12.72 -6.21
N ILE A 211 -26.30 -11.39 -6.25
CA ILE A 211 -25.64 -10.52 -5.28
C ILE A 211 -26.70 -9.82 -4.44
N SER A 212 -26.50 -9.82 -3.12
CA SER A 212 -27.39 -9.14 -2.19
C SER A 212 -26.64 -8.07 -1.40
N ILE A 213 -27.21 -6.86 -1.39
CA ILE A 213 -26.72 -5.74 -0.57
C ILE A 213 -27.66 -5.59 0.64
N ASN A 214 -27.17 -5.75 1.84
CA ASN A 214 -27.99 -5.73 3.05
C ASN A 214 -27.51 -4.66 4.04
N THR A 215 -28.50 -4.01 4.69
CA THR A 215 -28.25 -3.12 5.83
C THR A 215 -28.53 -3.92 7.10
N ALA A 216 -27.52 -4.12 7.94
CA ALA A 216 -27.66 -4.92 9.16
C ALA A 216 -27.91 -4.03 10.38
N LYS A 217 -29.14 -4.08 10.92
CA LYS A 217 -29.54 -3.30 12.11
C LYS A 217 -29.50 -4.10 13.41
N LYS A 218 -29.50 -5.44 13.35
CA LYS A 218 -29.53 -6.33 14.55
C LYS A 218 -28.65 -7.58 14.35
N GLY A 219 -28.30 -8.23 15.45
CA GLY A 219 -27.56 -9.49 15.46
C GLY A 219 -26.05 -9.35 15.22
N SER A 220 -25.38 -10.48 14.93
CA SER A 220 -23.94 -10.55 14.75
C SER A 220 -23.43 -9.71 13.57
N LYS A 221 -24.20 -9.58 12.48
CA LYS A 221 -23.86 -8.74 11.34
C LYS A 221 -23.82 -7.25 11.73
N ALA A 222 -24.73 -6.81 12.61
CA ALA A 222 -24.74 -5.44 13.11
C ALA A 222 -23.48 -5.12 13.94
N LYS A 223 -22.97 -6.05 14.72
CA LYS A 223 -21.71 -5.89 15.47
C LYS A 223 -20.52 -5.67 14.54
N VAL A 224 -20.45 -6.44 13.46
CA VAL A 224 -19.35 -6.32 12.48
C VAL A 224 -19.43 -4.99 11.73
N ILE A 225 -20.65 -4.56 11.35
CA ILE A 225 -20.83 -3.26 10.68
C ILE A 225 -20.51 -2.08 11.61
N ALA A 226 -20.88 -2.17 12.89
CA ALA A 226 -20.54 -1.16 13.89
C ALA A 226 -19.02 -1.06 14.11
N MET A 227 -18.29 -2.20 14.07
CA MET A 227 -16.83 -2.21 14.12
C MET A 227 -16.24 -1.57 12.86
N ALA A 228 -16.79 -1.85 11.70
CA ALA A 228 -16.33 -1.22 10.44
C ALA A 228 -16.57 0.29 10.46
N GLU A 229 -17.70 0.76 10.98
CA GLU A 229 -18.03 2.17 11.14
C GLU A 229 -17.09 2.88 12.12
N LYS A 230 -16.82 2.25 13.27
CA LYS A 230 -15.81 2.75 14.21
C LYS A 230 -14.44 2.91 13.55
N ASN A 231 -14.00 1.91 12.78
CA ASN A 231 -12.74 1.99 12.07
C ASN A 231 -12.74 3.08 10.97
N ALA A 232 -13.87 3.30 10.30
CA ALA A 232 -14.03 4.39 9.33
C ALA A 232 -13.85 5.75 10.03
N LYS A 233 -14.50 5.94 11.18
CA LYS A 233 -14.39 7.16 12.00
C LYS A 233 -12.96 7.40 12.48
N GLU A 234 -12.32 6.39 13.06
CA GLU A 234 -10.93 6.50 13.53
C GLU A 234 -9.95 6.79 12.38
N SER A 235 -10.14 6.16 11.21
CA SER A 235 -9.33 6.41 10.03
C SER A 235 -9.52 7.82 9.48
N LEU A 236 -10.77 8.33 9.47
CA LEU A 236 -11.06 9.69 9.06
C LEU A 236 -10.44 10.71 10.02
N ASN A 237 -10.59 10.51 11.33
CA ASN A 237 -10.02 11.40 12.33
C ASN A 237 -8.50 11.49 12.22
N ARG A 238 -7.82 10.35 12.03
CA ARG A 238 -6.38 10.30 11.78
C ARG A 238 -6.01 11.11 10.54
N LYS A 239 -6.74 10.91 9.44
CA LYS A 239 -6.51 11.65 8.18
C LYS A 239 -6.73 13.16 8.33
N LEU A 240 -7.77 13.57 9.08
CA LEU A 240 -8.04 14.98 9.38
C LEU A 240 -6.94 15.60 10.24
N TYR A 241 -6.51 14.87 11.28
CA TYR A 241 -5.39 15.29 12.13
C TYR A 241 -4.09 15.46 11.34
N GLU A 242 -3.72 14.48 10.51
CA GLU A 242 -2.55 14.56 9.63
C GLU A 242 -2.63 15.77 8.69
N THR A 243 -3.81 16.02 8.09
CA THR A 243 -4.02 17.17 7.21
C THR A 243 -3.85 18.50 7.93
N ASN A 244 -4.41 18.62 9.14
CA ASN A 244 -4.29 19.84 9.95
C ASN A 244 -2.84 20.04 10.42
N ASN A 245 -2.16 18.97 10.83
CA ASN A 245 -0.76 19.06 11.21
C ASN A 245 0.12 19.52 10.05
N ASN A 246 -0.10 18.99 8.84
CA ASN A 246 0.63 19.42 7.65
C ASN A 246 0.41 20.91 7.32
N LYS A 247 -0.83 21.42 7.49
CA LYS A 247 -1.11 22.85 7.33
C LYS A 247 -0.33 23.68 8.33
N ASN A 248 -0.34 23.30 9.61
CA ASN A 248 0.42 23.98 10.65
C ASN A 248 1.92 24.01 10.36
N LEU A 249 2.49 22.89 9.84
CA LEU A 249 3.88 22.82 9.40
C LEU A 249 4.15 23.80 8.24
N PHE A 250 3.29 23.87 7.25
CA PHE A 250 3.42 24.80 6.14
C PHE A 250 3.34 26.25 6.58
N GLU A 251 2.42 26.57 7.49
CA GLU A 251 2.35 27.90 8.12
C GLU A 251 3.63 28.25 8.89
N GLY A 252 4.18 27.27 9.64
CA GLY A 252 5.43 27.43 10.36
C GLY A 252 6.60 27.73 9.41
N VAL A 253 6.70 27.00 8.30
CA VAL A 253 7.70 27.25 7.25
C VAL A 253 7.51 28.63 6.63
N SER A 254 6.26 28.98 6.26
CA SER A 254 5.95 30.30 5.69
C SER A 254 6.35 31.45 6.62
N LYS A 255 6.05 31.34 7.92
CA LYS A 255 6.42 32.32 8.94
C LYS A 255 7.95 32.41 9.11
N LYS A 256 8.64 31.27 9.24
CA LYS A 256 10.09 31.21 9.44
C LYS A 256 10.87 31.86 8.28
N PHE A 257 10.47 31.58 7.06
CA PHE A 257 11.14 32.09 5.84
C PHE A 257 10.47 33.33 5.26
N LYS A 258 9.44 33.88 5.90
CA LYS A 258 8.69 35.07 5.46
C LYS A 258 8.20 34.97 4.02
N LEU A 259 7.63 33.80 3.67
CA LEU A 259 7.08 33.55 2.35
C LEU A 259 5.81 34.37 2.13
N LYS A 260 5.64 34.94 0.93
CA LYS A 260 4.49 35.79 0.60
C LYS A 260 3.19 35.01 0.43
N ASN A 261 3.29 33.77 -0.10
CA ASN A 261 2.14 32.96 -0.46
C ASN A 261 1.94 31.81 0.52
N VAL A 262 0.71 31.34 0.60
CA VAL A 262 0.34 30.13 1.37
C VAL A 262 0.92 28.91 0.64
N ILE A 263 1.62 28.04 1.38
CA ILE A 263 2.15 26.79 0.84
C ILE A 263 1.03 25.73 0.90
N ASN A 264 0.72 25.13 -0.25
CA ASN A 264 -0.16 23.98 -0.38
C ASN A 264 0.55 22.80 -1.06
N LEU A 265 1.59 23.09 -1.84
CA LEU A 265 2.31 22.13 -2.66
C LEU A 265 3.81 22.38 -2.62
N VAL A 266 4.55 21.38 -2.17
CA VAL A 266 6.02 21.41 -2.11
C VAL A 266 6.58 20.34 -3.03
N GLU A 267 7.58 20.69 -3.83
CA GLU A 267 8.40 19.74 -4.57
C GLU A 267 9.78 19.64 -3.94
N VAL A 268 10.23 18.42 -3.66
CA VAL A 268 11.54 18.14 -3.06
C VAL A 268 12.40 17.45 -4.11
N TYR A 269 13.63 17.91 -4.27
CA TYR A 269 14.58 17.39 -5.25
C TYR A 269 15.80 16.82 -4.55
N ASP A 270 16.17 15.62 -4.94
CA ASP A 270 17.39 14.93 -4.53
C ASP A 270 18.06 14.28 -5.76
N ASN A 271 19.37 14.34 -5.84
CA ASN A 271 20.16 13.71 -6.88
C ASN A 271 21.03 12.63 -6.27
N SER A 272 21.10 11.48 -6.94
CA SER A 272 21.97 10.39 -6.53
C SER A 272 22.66 9.75 -7.74
N HIS A 273 23.89 9.27 -7.53
CA HIS A 273 24.66 8.52 -8.51
C HIS A 273 25.41 7.37 -7.85
N ILE A 274 25.65 6.29 -8.59
CA ILE A 274 26.44 5.16 -8.13
C ILE A 274 27.81 5.30 -8.83
N GLN A 275 28.79 5.88 -8.11
CA GLN A 275 30.17 6.05 -8.60
C GLN A 275 30.27 6.64 -10.02
N GLY A 276 29.45 7.64 -10.33
CA GLY A 276 29.43 8.28 -11.65
C GLY A 276 28.66 7.51 -12.73
N THR A 277 27.99 6.42 -12.40
CA THR A 277 27.12 5.67 -13.33
C THR A 277 25.68 5.71 -12.87
N ASN A 278 24.73 5.64 -13.84
CA ASN A 278 23.29 5.63 -13.56
C ASN A 278 22.82 6.84 -12.72
N SER A 279 23.28 8.02 -13.07
CA SER A 279 22.92 9.27 -12.38
C SER A 279 21.43 9.57 -12.53
N VAL A 280 20.76 9.80 -11.42
CA VAL A 280 19.32 9.95 -11.33
C VAL A 280 18.95 11.15 -10.46
N GLY A 281 18.05 11.99 -10.96
CA GLY A 281 17.35 12.98 -10.16
C GLY A 281 15.97 12.46 -9.74
N ALA A 282 15.61 12.68 -8.49
CA ALA A 282 14.31 12.34 -7.95
C ALA A 282 13.53 13.61 -7.59
N MET A 283 12.25 13.62 -7.94
CA MET A 283 11.30 14.64 -7.49
C MET A 283 10.19 13.98 -6.69
N VAL A 284 10.04 14.40 -5.45
CA VAL A 284 8.98 13.99 -4.53
C VAL A 284 8.05 15.17 -4.31
N THR A 285 6.76 14.93 -4.25
CA THR A 285 5.76 15.99 -4.06
C THR A 285 4.99 15.76 -2.77
N PHE A 286 4.84 16.80 -1.97
CA PHE A 286 4.13 16.82 -0.71
C PHE A 286 3.10 17.95 -0.68
N GLY A 287 1.90 17.66 -0.18
CA GLY A 287 0.81 18.63 -0.07
C GLY A 287 0.12 18.54 1.29
N ASN A 288 -0.97 19.31 1.46
CA ASN A 288 -1.73 19.32 2.71
C ASN A 288 -2.20 17.92 3.15
N GLU A 289 -2.47 17.03 2.21
CA GLU A 289 -2.90 15.65 2.49
C GLU A 289 -1.74 14.64 2.57
N GLY A 290 -0.48 15.11 2.58
CA GLY A 290 0.72 14.31 2.63
C GLY A 290 1.37 14.07 1.26
N PHE A 291 2.11 12.99 1.12
CA PHE A 291 2.86 12.66 -0.09
C PHE A 291 1.95 12.33 -1.29
N ILE A 292 2.16 13.03 -2.41
CA ILE A 292 1.39 12.87 -3.66
C ILE A 292 2.15 11.99 -4.63
N LYS A 293 2.14 10.68 -4.41
CA LYS A 293 2.93 9.69 -5.17
C LYS A 293 2.71 9.74 -6.68
N LYS A 294 1.52 10.09 -7.15
CA LYS A 294 1.20 10.24 -8.59
C LYS A 294 2.03 11.33 -9.28
N ARG A 295 2.53 12.29 -8.51
CA ARG A 295 3.37 13.40 -9.00
C ARG A 295 4.86 13.12 -8.89
N TYR A 296 5.30 12.03 -8.29
CA TYR A 296 6.70 11.67 -8.24
C TYR A 296 7.28 11.49 -9.64
N ARG A 297 8.49 11.97 -9.84
CA ARG A 297 9.22 11.82 -11.11
C ARG A 297 10.65 11.36 -10.84
N LYS A 298 11.11 10.48 -11.71
CA LYS A 298 12.49 10.09 -11.84
C LYS A 298 13.03 10.67 -13.13
N PHE A 299 14.20 11.26 -13.07
CA PHE A 299 14.89 11.85 -14.21
C PHE A 299 16.21 11.12 -14.41
N ASP A 300 16.31 10.34 -15.48
CA ASP A 300 17.60 9.80 -15.90
C ASP A 300 18.40 10.96 -16.53
N ILE A 301 19.61 11.22 -16.05
CA ILE A 301 20.49 12.30 -16.49
C ILE A 301 21.07 11.95 -17.86
N LYS A 302 20.97 12.89 -18.81
CA LYS A 302 21.35 12.69 -20.21
C LYS A 302 22.55 13.53 -20.63
N THR A 303 22.88 14.58 -19.87
CA THR A 303 23.98 15.49 -20.19
C THR A 303 25.31 14.77 -19.96
N LYS A 304 26.08 14.60 -21.03
CA LYS A 304 27.41 13.99 -20.95
C LYS A 304 28.32 14.85 -20.08
N GLY A 305 29.04 14.23 -19.14
CA GLY A 305 29.91 14.91 -18.17
C GLY A 305 29.21 15.47 -16.93
N ALA A 306 27.86 15.42 -16.87
CA ALA A 306 27.11 15.80 -15.67
C ALA A 306 27.00 14.65 -14.64
N GLU A 307 27.48 13.46 -14.98
CA GLU A 307 27.31 12.23 -14.19
C GLU A 307 28.02 12.27 -12.82
N GLN A 308 28.99 13.19 -12.69
CA GLN A 308 29.76 13.42 -11.45
C GLN A 308 29.58 14.85 -10.91
N ASP A 309 28.76 15.67 -11.56
CA ASP A 309 28.50 17.06 -11.18
C ASP A 309 27.05 17.24 -10.71
N ASP A 310 26.86 17.21 -9.39
CA ASP A 310 25.55 17.39 -8.75
C ASP A 310 24.86 18.71 -9.17
N PHE A 311 25.63 19.75 -9.50
CA PHE A 311 25.08 21.04 -9.94
C PHE A 311 24.52 20.94 -11.38
N ALA A 312 25.24 20.27 -12.27
CA ALA A 312 24.79 20.05 -13.64
C ALA A 312 23.58 19.10 -13.68
N MET A 313 23.58 18.07 -12.85
CA MET A 313 22.43 17.16 -12.68
C MET A 313 21.19 17.91 -12.23
N LEU A 314 21.29 18.72 -11.18
CA LEU A 314 20.18 19.50 -10.65
C LEU A 314 19.66 20.51 -11.69
N LYS A 315 20.56 21.17 -12.42
CA LYS A 315 20.23 22.08 -13.51
C LYS A 315 19.41 21.38 -14.60
N GLU A 316 19.81 20.18 -15.03
CA GLU A 316 19.06 19.38 -16.01
C GLU A 316 17.67 19.02 -15.51
N VAL A 317 17.56 18.49 -14.29
CA VAL A 317 16.30 18.06 -13.68
C VAL A 317 15.31 19.21 -13.61
N LEU A 318 15.72 20.35 -13.04
CA LEU A 318 14.87 21.53 -12.89
C LEU A 318 14.47 22.12 -14.25
N SER A 319 15.42 22.21 -15.19
CA SER A 319 15.13 22.71 -16.53
C SER A 319 14.10 21.86 -17.24
N ARG A 320 14.23 20.53 -17.21
CA ARG A 320 13.27 19.60 -17.83
C ARG A 320 11.90 19.67 -17.15
N ARG A 321 11.86 19.74 -15.82
CA ARG A 321 10.61 19.82 -15.05
C ARG A 321 9.86 21.11 -15.36
N PHE A 322 10.52 22.28 -15.26
CA PHE A 322 9.84 23.56 -15.34
C PHE A 322 9.60 24.02 -16.77
N LYS A 323 10.47 23.69 -17.74
CA LYS A 323 10.17 23.92 -19.17
C LYS A 323 8.87 23.19 -19.54
N ARG A 324 8.71 21.94 -19.12
CA ARG A 324 7.49 21.17 -19.38
C ARG A 324 6.27 21.79 -18.71
N ALA A 325 6.40 22.27 -17.47
CA ALA A 325 5.31 22.91 -16.75
C ALA A 325 4.84 24.21 -17.40
N ILE A 326 5.76 24.97 -18.00
CA ILE A 326 5.46 26.23 -18.71
C ILE A 326 4.78 25.94 -20.06
N LEU A 327 5.21 24.90 -20.77
CA LEU A 327 4.65 24.52 -22.08
C LEU A 327 3.26 23.89 -21.96
N GLU A 328 3.02 23.04 -20.97
CA GLU A 328 1.77 22.33 -20.73
C GLU A 328 0.79 23.16 -19.87
N LYS A 329 0.49 24.41 -20.24
CA LYS A 329 -0.51 25.25 -19.58
C LYS A 329 -1.87 24.53 -19.57
N GLY A 330 -2.25 23.95 -18.43
CA GLY A 330 -3.59 23.42 -18.21
C GLY A 330 -3.69 21.96 -17.77
N ASN A 331 -2.65 21.12 -17.90
CA ASN A 331 -2.75 19.71 -17.54
C ASN A 331 -1.67 19.28 -16.51
N TYR A 332 -2.10 18.87 -15.32
CA TYR A 332 -1.39 18.07 -14.30
C TYR A 332 -0.06 18.60 -13.71
N LEU A 333 0.54 19.63 -14.26
CA LEU A 333 1.83 20.14 -13.81
C LEU A 333 1.73 21.57 -13.29
N THR A 334 0.79 21.82 -12.35
CA THR A 334 0.81 23.07 -11.59
C THR A 334 2.17 23.27 -10.95
N LEU A 335 2.65 24.51 -10.95
CA LEU A 335 3.88 24.90 -10.25
C LEU A 335 3.71 24.62 -8.75
N PRO A 336 4.79 24.21 -8.04
CA PRO A 336 4.76 24.14 -6.59
C PRO A 336 4.74 25.53 -5.97
N ASP A 337 4.29 25.65 -4.73
CA ASP A 337 4.36 26.89 -3.95
C ASP A 337 5.73 27.04 -3.28
N LEU A 338 6.47 25.92 -3.14
CA LEU A 338 7.82 25.91 -2.58
C LEU A 338 8.63 24.76 -3.19
N ILE A 339 9.89 25.03 -3.50
CA ILE A 339 10.90 24.03 -3.86
C ILE A 339 11.82 23.79 -2.68
N LEU A 340 12.08 22.52 -2.36
CA LEU A 340 13.13 22.09 -1.44
C LEU A 340 14.21 21.32 -2.20
N ILE A 341 15.48 21.61 -1.93
CA ILE A 341 16.63 20.95 -2.53
C ILE A 341 17.47 20.34 -1.41
N ASP A 342 17.71 19.02 -1.46
CA ASP A 342 18.71 18.38 -0.59
C ASP A 342 20.10 18.76 -1.10
N GLY A 343 20.67 19.80 -0.48
CA GLY A 343 21.96 20.33 -0.89
C GLY A 343 22.35 21.65 -0.24
N GLY A 344 23.56 22.09 -0.52
CA GLY A 344 24.13 23.29 0.07
C GLY A 344 23.96 24.56 -0.79
N LYS A 345 24.69 25.61 -0.39
CA LYS A 345 24.67 26.94 -1.02
C LYS A 345 24.95 26.90 -2.52
N GLY A 346 25.87 26.02 -2.97
CA GLY A 346 26.20 25.90 -4.41
C GLY A 346 25.04 25.37 -5.23
N GLN A 347 24.34 24.32 -4.75
CA GLN A 347 23.14 23.77 -5.39
C GLN A 347 21.99 24.78 -5.40
N TYR A 348 21.82 25.55 -4.30
CA TYR A 348 20.89 26.68 -4.25
C TYR A 348 21.17 27.70 -5.39
N SER A 349 22.43 28.16 -5.52
CA SER A 349 22.79 29.14 -6.52
C SER A 349 22.62 28.64 -7.97
N SER A 350 22.96 27.37 -8.22
CA SER A 350 22.76 26.73 -9.52
C SER A 350 21.28 26.63 -9.88
N ALA A 351 20.45 26.16 -8.94
CA ALA A 351 19.01 26.06 -9.14
C ALA A 351 18.33 27.41 -9.33
N LYS A 352 18.74 28.44 -8.58
CA LYS A 352 18.21 29.81 -8.72
C LYS A 352 18.49 30.39 -10.11
N LYS A 353 19.65 30.13 -10.69
CA LYS A 353 19.97 30.53 -12.08
C LYS A 353 18.97 29.91 -13.06
N VAL A 354 18.68 28.61 -12.94
CA VAL A 354 17.73 27.93 -13.81
C VAL A 354 16.34 28.53 -13.71
N LEU A 355 15.84 28.76 -12.47
CA LEU A 355 14.53 29.39 -12.29
C LEU A 355 14.45 30.78 -12.88
N ASN A 356 15.52 31.58 -12.75
CA ASN A 356 15.62 32.92 -13.34
C ASN A 356 15.62 32.83 -14.87
N GLU A 357 16.41 31.95 -15.48
CA GLU A 357 16.42 31.70 -16.93
C GLU A 357 15.05 31.32 -17.49
N LEU A 358 14.20 30.70 -16.67
CA LEU A 358 12.84 30.27 -17.04
C LEU A 358 11.75 31.28 -16.67
N GLY A 359 12.11 32.46 -16.15
CA GLY A 359 11.17 33.49 -15.74
C GLY A 359 10.40 33.19 -14.45
N LEU A 360 10.87 32.24 -13.65
CA LEU A 360 10.25 31.81 -12.38
C LEU A 360 10.94 32.46 -11.15
N HIS A 361 11.17 33.77 -11.22
CA HIS A 361 11.93 34.53 -10.21
C HIS A 361 11.28 34.52 -8.84
N ASP A 362 9.94 34.51 -8.80
CA ASP A 362 9.13 34.61 -7.58
C ASP A 362 8.85 33.25 -6.92
N LEU A 363 9.25 32.14 -7.56
CA LEU A 363 9.03 30.81 -6.99
C LEU A 363 9.99 30.57 -5.81
N PRO A 364 9.45 30.42 -4.57
CA PRO A 364 10.28 30.22 -3.40
C PRO A 364 11.06 28.91 -3.48
N MET A 365 12.32 28.96 -3.09
CA MET A 365 13.20 27.80 -3.08
C MET A 365 14.11 27.82 -1.86
N ILE A 366 14.20 26.73 -1.13
CA ILE A 366 15.06 26.54 0.03
C ILE A 366 15.99 25.36 -0.24
N ALA A 367 17.28 25.52 -0.04
CA ALA A 367 18.21 24.42 -0.01
C ALA A 367 18.50 24.01 1.44
N ILE A 368 18.67 22.71 1.66
CA ILE A 368 18.84 22.08 2.98
C ILE A 368 20.14 21.32 2.96
N ALA A 369 21.17 21.84 3.65
CA ALA A 369 22.43 21.14 3.81
C ALA A 369 22.43 20.35 5.13
N LYS A 370 22.87 19.11 5.07
CA LYS A 370 23.05 18.26 6.24
C LYS A 370 24.18 18.79 7.12
N GLY A 371 23.96 18.82 8.42
CA GLY A 371 24.98 19.18 9.40
C GLY A 371 26.18 18.22 9.36
N LYS A 372 27.32 18.65 9.92
CA LYS A 372 28.59 17.89 9.94
C LYS A 372 28.42 16.48 10.52
N MET A 373 27.61 16.33 11.57
CA MET A 373 27.37 15.06 12.25
C MET A 373 26.21 14.27 11.65
N ARG A 374 25.50 14.82 10.65
CA ARG A 374 24.28 14.25 10.03
C ARG A 374 23.17 13.90 11.02
N ASN A 375 23.14 14.55 12.18
CA ASN A 375 22.06 14.42 13.14
C ASN A 375 20.84 15.23 12.67
N SER A 376 19.65 14.74 12.95
CA SER A 376 18.41 15.48 12.72
C SER A 376 18.38 16.71 13.63
N GLY A 377 18.12 17.88 13.05
CA GLY A 377 18.10 19.16 13.75
C GLY A 377 19.34 20.03 13.56
N ASP A 378 20.42 19.48 12.95
CA ASP A 378 21.66 20.21 12.64
C ASP A 378 21.70 20.75 11.20
N GLU A 379 20.55 20.70 10.49
CA GLU A 379 20.47 21.13 9.10
C GLU A 379 20.61 22.66 8.97
N THR A 380 21.32 23.07 7.92
CA THR A 380 21.48 24.47 7.54
C THR A 380 20.60 24.79 6.33
N PHE A 381 19.79 25.81 6.43
CA PHE A 381 18.87 26.24 5.39
C PHE A 381 19.40 27.46 4.65
N PHE A 382 19.33 27.44 3.32
CA PHE A 382 19.69 28.56 2.47
C PHE A 382 18.46 29.09 1.74
N TYR A 383 18.15 30.38 1.98
CA TYR A 383 17.02 31.08 1.37
C TYR A 383 17.34 32.56 1.18
N ASN A 384 17.14 33.11 -0.05
CA ASN A 384 17.41 34.53 -0.39
C ASN A 384 18.76 35.04 0.14
N GLU A 385 19.82 34.29 -0.18
CA GLU A 385 21.22 34.60 0.22
C GLU A 385 21.49 34.56 1.74
N LYS A 386 20.50 34.24 2.54
CA LYS A 386 20.61 34.09 4.00
C LYS A 386 20.76 32.64 4.40
N THR A 387 21.45 32.43 5.49
CA THR A 387 21.60 31.13 6.17
C THR A 387 20.77 31.14 7.45
N PHE A 388 20.02 30.07 7.69
CA PHE A 388 19.14 29.92 8.85
C PHE A 388 19.50 28.68 9.64
#